data_c2647c9e51f626072acdedfa0ab0a7ea
#
_entry.id   c2647c9e51f626072acdedfa0ab0a7ea
#
_cell.length_a   1.000
_cell.length_b   1.000
_cell.length_c   1.000
_cell.angle_alpha   90.00
_cell.angle_beta   90.00
_cell.angle_gamma   90.00
#
_symmetry.space_group_name_H-M   'P 1'
#
loop_
_entity.id
_entity.type
_entity.pdbx_description
1 polymer ?
#
loop_
_entity_poly.entity_id
_entity_poly.type
_entity_poly.pdbx_seq_one_letter_code
_entity_poly.pdbx_strand_id
1 'polypeptide(L)'
;MKNKRFISVLSVFIVFIIIISLAIRLLSSEKRELKLLREQQKEMIIFKDKFLSLKQRIDAVESKKNLSNVQGIVQAVDEVFLSIGLKDKVKTVKSTGRRDMKDGFEEEAELQIEKVSMNEMVNIFYKIENAPMVLTIKKASVKKSFENPELLNIILTLSFLKAK
;
A
#
# COMPACT_ATOMS: atom_id res chain seq x y z
N MET A 1 56.52 -8.60 -60.80
CA MET A 1 56.52 -7.54 -59.80
C MET A 1 55.09 -7.08 -59.35
N LYS A 2 54.01 -7.24 -60.12
CA LYS A 2 52.64 -6.85 -59.80
C LYS A 2 52.03 -7.60 -58.60
N ASN A 3 52.32 -8.90 -58.43
CA ASN A 3 51.66 -9.72 -57.36
C ASN A 3 52.14 -9.37 -55.94
N LYS A 4 53.41 -8.95 -55.77
CA LYS A 4 53.87 -8.55 -54.41
C LYS A 4 53.23 -7.32 -53.88
N ARG A 5 52.91 -6.32 -54.71
CA ARG A 5 52.17 -5.11 -54.30
C ARG A 5 50.73 -5.40 -54.00
N PHE A 6 50.09 -6.33 -54.73
CA PHE A 6 48.67 -6.71 -54.46
C PHE A 6 48.55 -7.46 -53.12
N ILE A 7 49.50 -8.36 -52.82
CA ILE A 7 49.52 -9.10 -51.52
C ILE A 7 49.76 -8.14 -50.38
N SER A 8 50.58 -7.12 -50.49
CA SER A 8 50.82 -6.12 -49.46
C SER A 8 49.60 -5.25 -49.20
N VAL A 9 48.89 -4.84 -50.26
CA VAL A 9 47.62 -4.06 -50.07
C VAL A 9 46.54 -4.90 -49.42
N LEU A 10 46.43 -6.18 -49.80
CA LEU A 10 45.46 -7.11 -49.20
C LEU A 10 45.73 -7.36 -47.70
N SER A 11 47.00 -7.51 -47.31
CA SER A 11 47.36 -7.69 -45.90
C SER A 11 47.05 -6.49 -45.04
N VAL A 12 47.26 -5.28 -45.53
CA VAL A 12 46.90 -4.03 -44.82
C VAL A 12 45.38 -3.94 -44.63
N PHE A 13 44.60 -4.34 -45.65
CA PHE A 13 43.15 -4.32 -45.57
C PHE A 13 42.60 -5.31 -44.53
N ILE A 14 43.20 -6.50 -44.45
CA ILE A 14 42.84 -7.51 -43.43
C ILE A 14 43.14 -7.01 -42.02
N VAL A 15 44.31 -6.41 -41.79
CA VAL A 15 44.65 -5.81 -40.48
C VAL A 15 43.67 -4.71 -40.07
N PHE A 16 43.25 -3.88 -41.02
CA PHE A 16 42.29 -2.81 -40.78
C PHE A 16 40.91 -3.35 -40.37
N ILE A 17 40.45 -4.42 -41.03
CA ILE A 17 39.18 -5.10 -40.65
C ILE A 17 39.27 -5.69 -39.23
N ILE A 18 40.38 -6.27 -38.83
CA ILE A 18 40.59 -6.83 -37.49
C ILE A 18 40.54 -5.72 -36.44
N ILE A 19 41.17 -4.58 -36.67
CA ILE A 19 41.15 -3.42 -35.76
C ILE A 19 39.74 -2.89 -35.58
N ILE A 20 38.99 -2.74 -36.66
CA ILE A 20 37.57 -2.27 -36.59
C ILE A 20 36.70 -3.27 -35.80
N SER A 21 36.87 -4.57 -36.04
CA SER A 21 36.13 -5.62 -35.33
C SER A 21 36.42 -5.62 -33.84
N LEU A 22 37.68 -5.40 -33.44
CA LEU A 22 38.06 -5.27 -32.02
C LEU A 22 37.46 -4.01 -31.38
N ALA A 23 37.51 -2.87 -32.07
CA ALA A 23 36.91 -1.62 -31.60
C ALA A 23 35.41 -1.75 -31.37
N ILE A 24 34.67 -2.40 -32.28
CA ILE A 24 33.23 -2.64 -32.14
C ILE A 24 32.95 -3.55 -30.95
N ARG A 25 33.73 -4.56 -30.71
CA ARG A 25 33.56 -5.46 -29.53
C ARG A 25 33.77 -4.73 -28.21
N LEU A 26 34.80 -3.88 -28.11
CA LEU A 26 35.04 -3.08 -26.90
C LEU A 26 33.91 -2.09 -26.62
N LEU A 27 33.45 -1.35 -27.63
CA LEU A 27 32.31 -0.42 -27.47
C LEU A 27 30.98 -1.11 -27.11
N SER A 28 30.78 -2.34 -27.60
CA SER A 28 29.54 -3.08 -27.31
C SER A 28 29.52 -3.64 -25.89
N SER A 29 30.67 -4.00 -25.30
CA SER A 29 30.73 -4.44 -23.89
C SER A 29 30.42 -3.31 -22.92
N GLU A 30 30.98 -2.12 -23.13
CA GLU A 30 30.72 -0.94 -22.30
C GLU A 30 29.25 -0.51 -22.37
N LYS A 31 28.62 -0.58 -23.52
CA LYS A 31 27.18 -0.27 -23.66
C LYS A 31 26.29 -1.24 -22.88
N ARG A 32 26.65 -2.53 -22.80
CA ARG A 32 25.92 -3.52 -22.02
C ARG A 32 26.04 -3.24 -20.52
N GLU A 33 27.22 -2.92 -20.06
CA GLU A 33 27.48 -2.60 -18.65
C GLU A 33 26.71 -1.32 -18.21
N LEU A 34 26.75 -0.26 -19.03
CA LEU A 34 25.98 0.95 -18.81
C LEU A 34 24.47 0.70 -18.80
N LYS A 35 23.96 -0.19 -19.64
CA LYS A 35 22.55 -0.57 -19.65
C LYS A 35 22.18 -1.30 -18.37
N LEU A 36 22.99 -2.25 -17.93
CA LEU A 36 22.76 -3.00 -16.69
C LEU A 36 22.76 -2.07 -15.46
N LEU A 37 23.71 -1.16 -15.37
CA LEU A 37 23.78 -0.17 -14.30
C LEU A 37 22.56 0.76 -14.28
N ARG A 38 22.07 1.17 -15.45
CA ARG A 38 20.84 1.97 -15.56
C ARG A 38 19.59 1.19 -15.12
N GLU A 39 19.50 -0.08 -15.45
CA GLU A 39 18.41 -0.95 -15.02
C GLU A 39 18.44 -1.14 -13.50
N GLN A 40 19.60 -1.42 -12.91
CA GLN A 40 19.77 -1.49 -11.45
C GLN A 40 19.44 -0.17 -10.76
N GLN A 41 19.83 0.96 -11.34
CA GLN A 41 19.49 2.27 -10.79
C GLN A 41 17.98 2.52 -10.81
N LYS A 42 17.27 2.14 -11.87
CA LYS A 42 15.81 2.24 -11.95
C LYS A 42 15.12 1.37 -10.90
N GLU A 43 15.56 0.14 -10.75
CA GLU A 43 15.01 -0.77 -9.72
C GLU A 43 15.23 -0.22 -8.31
N MET A 44 16.40 0.35 -8.04
CA MET A 44 16.70 0.96 -6.75
C MET A 44 15.82 2.19 -6.46
N ILE A 45 15.51 3.01 -7.47
CA ILE A 45 14.58 4.14 -7.34
C ILE A 45 13.17 3.65 -7.00
N ILE A 46 12.66 2.64 -7.73
CA ILE A 46 11.34 2.05 -7.48
C ILE A 46 11.29 1.46 -6.06
N PHE A 47 12.34 0.76 -5.64
CA PHE A 47 12.42 0.20 -4.29
C PHE A 47 12.45 1.28 -3.21
N LYS A 48 13.21 2.36 -3.44
CA LYS A 48 13.25 3.52 -2.53
C LYS A 48 11.87 4.16 -2.38
N ASP A 49 11.16 4.39 -3.48
CA ASP A 49 9.83 5.01 -3.45
C ASP A 49 8.82 4.12 -2.71
N LYS A 50 8.87 2.82 -2.95
CA LYS A 50 8.05 1.84 -2.22
C LYS A 50 8.39 1.81 -0.73
N PHE A 51 9.66 1.86 -0.37
CA PHE A 51 10.10 1.91 1.02
C PHE A 51 9.61 3.19 1.72
N LEU A 52 9.74 4.36 1.07
CA LEU A 52 9.27 5.63 1.62
C LEU A 52 7.75 5.65 1.82
N SER A 53 6.99 5.11 0.87
CA SER A 53 5.54 5.02 1.01
C SER A 53 5.12 4.11 2.17
N LEU A 54 5.79 2.97 2.34
CA LEU A 54 5.56 2.08 3.47
C LEU A 54 5.94 2.72 4.80
N LYS A 55 7.07 3.44 4.85
CA LYS A 55 7.49 4.17 6.05
C LYS A 55 6.47 5.23 6.44
N GLN A 56 5.99 6.05 5.49
CA GLN A 56 4.94 7.04 5.75
C GLN A 56 3.66 6.40 6.31
N ARG A 57 3.26 5.23 5.81
CA ARG A 57 2.10 4.50 6.33
C ARG A 57 2.34 4.01 7.76
N ILE A 58 3.52 3.54 8.08
CA ILE A 58 3.90 3.12 9.44
C ILE A 58 3.88 4.33 10.38
N ASP A 59 4.52 5.42 10.00
CA ASP A 59 4.57 6.65 10.80
C ASP A 59 3.15 7.22 11.06
N ALA A 60 2.25 7.15 10.07
CA ALA A 60 0.85 7.55 10.21
C ALA A 60 0.08 6.66 11.19
N VAL A 61 0.32 5.34 11.19
CA VAL A 61 -0.29 4.42 12.15
C VAL A 61 0.26 4.64 13.55
N GLU A 62 1.56 4.87 13.67
CA GLU A 62 2.24 5.07 14.96
C GLU A 62 1.81 6.38 15.62
N SER A 63 1.63 7.45 14.86
CA SER A 63 1.06 8.70 15.36
C SER A 63 -0.37 8.54 15.86
N LYS A 64 -1.21 7.77 15.16
CA LYS A 64 -2.58 7.47 15.63
C LYS A 64 -2.63 6.68 16.94
N LYS A 65 -1.69 5.76 17.16
CA LYS A 65 -1.60 4.99 18.41
C LYS A 65 -1.42 5.87 19.64
N ASN A 66 -0.67 6.96 19.51
CA ASN A 66 -0.29 7.84 20.60
C ASN A 66 -1.27 8.97 20.87
N LEU A 67 -2.21 9.25 19.96
CA LEU A 67 -3.12 10.41 20.03
C LEU A 67 -4.47 10.09 20.69
N SER A 68 -4.85 8.81 20.83
CA SER A 68 -6.19 8.45 21.27
C SER A 68 -6.24 8.09 22.76
N ASN A 69 -7.07 8.84 23.53
CA ASN A 69 -7.44 8.51 24.91
C ASN A 69 -8.46 7.35 25.02
N VAL A 70 -8.85 6.77 23.88
CA VAL A 70 -9.82 5.68 23.78
C VAL A 70 -9.25 4.41 24.42
N GLN A 71 -10.01 3.77 25.30
CA GLN A 71 -9.53 2.62 26.08
C GLN A 71 -9.91 1.26 25.48
N GLY A 72 -10.84 1.22 24.51
CA GLY A 72 -11.27 -0.03 23.88
C GLY A 72 -12.14 0.20 22.65
N ILE A 73 -12.45 -0.91 21.95
CA ILE A 73 -13.14 -0.86 20.66
C ILE A 73 -14.56 -0.26 20.76
N VAL A 74 -15.27 -0.52 21.85
CA VAL A 74 -16.64 0.01 22.05
C VAL A 74 -16.60 1.53 22.12
N GLN A 75 -15.66 2.09 22.89
CA GLN A 75 -15.49 3.52 22.99
C GLN A 75 -15.02 4.14 21.68
N ALA A 76 -14.15 3.44 20.92
CA ALA A 76 -13.69 3.85 19.60
C ALA A 76 -14.87 3.99 18.61
N VAL A 77 -15.76 3.01 18.60
CA VAL A 77 -16.98 3.03 17.78
C VAL A 77 -17.89 4.17 18.21
N ASP A 78 -18.16 4.32 19.50
CA ASP A 78 -18.99 5.40 20.02
C ASP A 78 -18.48 6.78 19.60
N GLU A 79 -17.19 7.04 19.70
CA GLU A 79 -16.57 8.32 19.32
C GLU A 79 -16.73 8.61 17.82
N VAL A 80 -16.50 7.61 16.96
CA VAL A 80 -16.70 7.74 15.53
C VAL A 80 -18.15 8.07 15.20
N PHE A 81 -19.11 7.31 15.73
CA PHE A 81 -20.53 7.46 15.40
C PHE A 81 -21.14 8.72 16.02
N LEU A 82 -20.69 9.15 17.18
CA LEU A 82 -21.05 10.45 17.76
C LEU A 82 -20.59 11.61 16.88
N SER A 83 -19.38 11.54 16.35
CA SER A 83 -18.79 12.61 15.52
C SER A 83 -19.56 12.87 14.23
N ILE A 84 -20.34 11.90 13.75
CA ILE A 84 -21.15 11.99 12.52
C ILE A 84 -22.68 12.04 12.80
N GLY A 85 -23.08 12.04 14.07
CA GLY A 85 -24.49 12.09 14.44
C GLY A 85 -25.33 10.86 14.08
N LEU A 86 -24.69 9.69 13.98
CA LEU A 86 -25.34 8.43 13.56
C LEU A 86 -25.36 7.35 14.66
N LYS A 87 -25.20 7.76 15.92
CA LYS A 87 -25.18 6.82 17.05
C LYS A 87 -26.49 6.05 17.19
N ASP A 88 -27.63 6.69 16.89
CA ASP A 88 -28.97 6.11 16.92
C ASP A 88 -29.18 4.99 15.90
N LYS A 89 -28.37 4.94 14.83
CA LYS A 89 -28.43 3.89 13.81
C LYS A 89 -27.61 2.65 14.17
N VAL A 90 -26.74 2.75 15.17
CA VAL A 90 -25.99 1.62 15.71
C VAL A 90 -26.91 0.79 16.58
N LYS A 91 -27.27 -0.40 16.11
CA LYS A 91 -28.16 -1.33 16.84
C LYS A 91 -27.41 -2.13 17.87
N THR A 92 -26.23 -2.65 17.50
CA THR A 92 -25.47 -3.54 18.36
C THR A 92 -23.98 -3.36 18.13
N VAL A 93 -23.22 -3.33 19.22
CA VAL A 93 -21.75 -3.45 19.23
C VAL A 93 -21.42 -4.66 20.10
N LYS A 94 -20.90 -5.73 19.48
CA LYS A 94 -20.55 -6.96 20.17
C LYS A 94 -19.06 -7.19 20.08
N SER A 95 -18.35 -7.11 21.21
CA SER A 95 -16.93 -7.52 21.25
C SER A 95 -16.83 -9.01 20.92
N THR A 96 -15.96 -9.35 19.97
CA THR A 96 -15.77 -10.71 19.48
C THR A 96 -14.47 -11.32 19.93
N GLY A 97 -13.50 -10.51 20.35
CA GLY A 97 -12.22 -11.00 20.84
C GLY A 97 -11.26 -9.92 21.26
N ARG A 98 -10.29 -10.31 22.08
CA ARG A 98 -9.14 -9.50 22.46
C ARG A 98 -7.89 -10.34 22.38
N ARG A 99 -6.85 -9.79 21.77
CA ARG A 99 -5.51 -10.38 21.67
C ARG A 99 -4.50 -9.42 22.28
N ASP A 100 -3.84 -9.86 23.34
CA ASP A 100 -2.72 -9.12 23.91
C ASP A 100 -1.47 -9.34 23.06
N MET A 101 -0.75 -8.25 22.79
CA MET A 101 0.51 -8.22 22.07
C MET A 101 1.61 -7.66 22.97
N LYS A 102 2.87 -7.81 22.55
CA LYS A 102 4.03 -7.34 23.31
C LYS A 102 3.94 -5.83 23.63
N ASP A 103 3.48 -5.04 22.67
CA ASP A 103 3.46 -3.59 22.73
C ASP A 103 2.03 -3.00 22.77
N GLY A 104 1.03 -3.79 23.25
CA GLY A 104 -0.34 -3.32 23.32
C GLY A 104 -1.36 -4.45 23.25
N PHE A 105 -2.56 -4.15 22.72
CA PHE A 105 -3.60 -5.14 22.48
C PHE A 105 -4.41 -4.80 21.22
N GLU A 106 -4.98 -5.83 20.63
CA GLU A 106 -5.95 -5.75 19.55
C GLU A 106 -7.31 -6.25 20.06
N GLU A 107 -8.35 -5.45 19.88
CA GLU A 107 -9.74 -5.84 20.16
C GLU A 107 -10.52 -5.89 18.85
N GLU A 108 -11.39 -6.90 18.74
CA GLU A 108 -12.31 -7.04 17.61
C GLU A 108 -13.76 -6.91 18.08
N ALA A 109 -14.59 -6.25 17.26
CA ALA A 109 -16.03 -6.17 17.48
C ALA A 109 -16.81 -6.29 16.18
N GLU A 110 -17.99 -6.91 16.28
CA GLU A 110 -19.03 -6.88 15.27
C GLU A 110 -20.01 -5.76 15.58
N LEU A 111 -20.24 -4.93 14.57
CA LEU A 111 -21.10 -3.75 14.62
C LEU A 111 -22.24 -3.93 13.64
N GLN A 112 -23.49 -3.78 14.12
CA GLN A 112 -24.70 -3.78 13.28
C GLN A 112 -25.27 -2.38 13.22
N ILE A 113 -25.45 -1.88 11.99
CA ILE A 113 -25.95 -0.54 11.69
C ILE A 113 -27.16 -0.71 10.78
N GLU A 114 -28.26 -0.06 11.10
CA GLU A 114 -29.50 -0.20 10.36
C GLU A 114 -30.00 1.14 9.79
N LYS A 115 -30.71 1.04 8.67
CA LYS A 115 -31.45 2.16 8.04
C LYS A 115 -30.56 3.36 7.69
N VAL A 116 -29.35 3.08 7.14
CA VAL A 116 -28.44 4.12 6.64
C VAL A 116 -28.63 4.33 5.14
N SER A 117 -28.54 5.56 4.69
CA SER A 117 -28.47 5.91 3.27
C SER A 117 -27.08 5.58 2.69
N MET A 118 -26.95 5.58 1.38
CA MET A 118 -25.66 5.40 0.70
C MET A 118 -24.64 6.46 1.14
N ASN A 119 -25.07 7.73 1.26
CA ASN A 119 -24.17 8.82 1.66
C ASN A 119 -23.69 8.66 3.11
N GLU A 120 -24.59 8.24 4.02
CA GLU A 120 -24.22 7.95 5.40
C GLU A 120 -23.22 6.78 5.49
N MET A 121 -23.42 5.73 4.70
CA MET A 121 -22.50 4.60 4.62
C MET A 121 -21.10 5.05 4.19
N VAL A 122 -21.00 5.85 3.13
CA VAL A 122 -19.71 6.39 2.66
C VAL A 122 -19.06 7.25 3.76
N ASN A 123 -19.84 8.08 4.45
CA ASN A 123 -19.35 8.90 5.55
C ASN A 123 -18.85 8.06 6.73
N ILE A 124 -19.55 6.98 7.08
CA ILE A 124 -19.12 6.02 8.11
C ILE A 124 -17.76 5.43 7.77
N PHE A 125 -17.60 4.90 6.54
CA PHE A 125 -16.34 4.31 6.11
C PHE A 125 -15.20 5.33 6.11
N TYR A 126 -15.44 6.52 5.58
CA TYR A 126 -14.48 7.61 5.59
C TYR A 126 -14.04 7.99 7.02
N LYS A 127 -14.98 8.08 7.96
CA LYS A 127 -14.68 8.43 9.36
C LYS A 127 -13.93 7.33 10.09
N ILE A 128 -14.25 6.06 9.86
CA ILE A 128 -13.49 4.93 10.42
C ILE A 128 -12.05 4.96 9.91
N GLU A 129 -11.83 5.15 8.61
CA GLU A 129 -10.49 5.18 8.01
C GLU A 129 -9.65 6.36 8.49
N ASN A 130 -10.31 7.53 8.68
CA ASN A 130 -9.66 8.77 9.13
C ASN A 130 -9.78 9.04 10.63
N ALA A 131 -10.20 8.06 11.42
CA ALA A 131 -10.27 8.20 12.87
C ALA A 131 -8.89 8.52 13.48
N PRO A 132 -8.83 9.34 14.57
CA PRO A 132 -7.58 9.65 15.26
C PRO A 132 -7.06 8.47 16.11
N MET A 133 -7.44 7.26 15.77
CA MET A 133 -7.08 6.01 16.42
C MET A 133 -6.85 4.93 15.37
N VAL A 134 -6.19 3.83 15.73
CA VAL A 134 -5.97 2.72 14.81
C VAL A 134 -7.21 1.80 14.80
N LEU A 135 -8.16 2.17 13.97
CA LEU A 135 -9.39 1.41 13.73
C LEU A 135 -9.39 0.90 12.29
N THR A 136 -9.63 -0.40 12.11
CA THR A 136 -9.57 -1.05 10.79
C THR A 136 -10.81 -1.88 10.52
N ILE A 137 -11.36 -1.78 9.31
CA ILE A 137 -12.46 -2.64 8.85
C ILE A 137 -11.86 -3.96 8.36
N LYS A 138 -12.12 -5.06 9.07
CA LYS A 138 -11.72 -6.42 8.67
C LYS A 138 -12.72 -7.03 7.68
N LYS A 139 -14.01 -6.77 7.89
CA LYS A 139 -15.09 -7.30 7.05
C LYS A 139 -16.25 -6.31 7.01
N ALA A 140 -16.87 -6.19 5.86
CA ALA A 140 -18.11 -5.43 5.67
C ALA A 140 -19.14 -6.29 4.90
N SER A 141 -20.37 -6.29 5.37
CA SER A 141 -21.51 -6.87 4.67
C SER A 141 -22.62 -5.82 4.59
N VAL A 142 -23.06 -5.52 3.39
CA VAL A 142 -24.06 -4.51 3.11
C VAL A 142 -25.27 -5.18 2.47
N LYS A 143 -26.46 -4.93 3.02
CA LYS A 143 -27.73 -5.46 2.49
C LYS A 143 -28.76 -4.32 2.43
N LYS A 144 -29.66 -4.37 1.47
CA LYS A 144 -30.81 -3.47 1.43
C LYS A 144 -31.73 -3.76 2.60
N SER A 145 -32.31 -2.72 3.19
CA SER A 145 -33.36 -2.88 4.20
C SER A 145 -34.63 -3.47 3.59
N PHE A 146 -35.29 -4.36 4.31
CA PHE A 146 -36.59 -4.92 3.88
C PHE A 146 -37.71 -3.89 3.92
N GLU A 147 -37.67 -2.95 4.87
CA GLU A 147 -38.69 -1.94 5.04
C GLU A 147 -38.62 -0.82 4.00
N ASN A 148 -37.40 -0.44 3.63
CA ASN A 148 -37.14 0.59 2.61
C ASN A 148 -35.91 0.23 1.79
N PRO A 149 -36.07 -0.12 0.49
CA PRO A 149 -34.97 -0.50 -0.38
C PRO A 149 -33.93 0.60 -0.67
N GLU A 150 -34.22 1.86 -0.36
CA GLU A 150 -33.28 2.98 -0.45
C GLU A 150 -32.31 3.04 0.74
N LEU A 151 -32.64 2.33 1.82
CA LEU A 151 -31.82 2.24 3.02
C LEU A 151 -31.04 0.93 3.06
N LEU A 152 -29.92 0.97 3.76
CA LEU A 152 -28.99 -0.13 3.89
C LEU A 152 -28.87 -0.58 5.34
N ASN A 153 -28.71 -1.87 5.53
CA ASN A 153 -28.30 -2.48 6.79
C ASN A 153 -26.87 -3.00 6.61
N ILE A 154 -25.98 -2.65 7.53
CA ILE A 154 -24.55 -2.88 7.43
C ILE A 154 -24.09 -3.69 8.63
N ILE A 155 -23.29 -4.71 8.39
CA ILE A 155 -22.57 -5.44 9.45
C ILE A 155 -21.08 -5.24 9.18
N LEU A 156 -20.38 -4.66 10.15
CA LEU A 156 -18.94 -4.44 10.10
C LEU A 156 -18.24 -5.28 11.16
N THR A 157 -17.13 -5.92 10.78
CA THR A 157 -16.17 -6.43 11.77
C THR A 157 -15.01 -5.44 11.81
N LEU A 158 -14.82 -4.82 12.96
CA LEU A 158 -13.79 -3.82 13.21
C LEU A 158 -12.69 -4.39 14.11
N SER A 159 -11.48 -3.94 13.90
CA SER A 159 -10.34 -4.18 14.78
C SER A 159 -9.79 -2.85 15.27
N PHE A 160 -9.57 -2.75 16.57
CA PHE A 160 -8.98 -1.61 17.26
C PHE A 160 -7.65 -2.00 17.87
N LEU A 161 -6.60 -1.25 17.54
CA LEU A 161 -5.26 -1.49 18.05
C LEU A 161 -4.87 -0.36 19.00
N LYS A 162 -4.49 -0.70 20.23
CA LYS A 162 -3.95 0.24 21.22
C LYS A 162 -2.54 -0.17 21.63
N ALA A 163 -1.61 0.79 21.61
CA ALA A 163 -0.30 0.64 22.23
C ALA A 163 -0.41 0.76 23.76
N LYS A 164 0.49 0.10 24.50
CA LYS A 164 0.66 0.25 25.94
C LYS A 164 1.28 1.60 26.26
#